data_43fcf0e192fafeb4b06b42fbb90b98be
#
_entry.id   43fcf0e192fafeb4b06b42fbb90b98be
#
_cell.length_a   1.000
_cell.length_b   1.000
_cell.length_c   1.000
_cell.angle_alpha   90.00
_cell.angle_beta   90.00
_cell.angle_gamma   90.00
#
_symmetry.space_group_name_H-M   'P 1'
#
loop_
_entity.id
_entity.type
_entity.pdbx_description
1 polymer ?
#
loop_
_entity_poly.entity_id
_entity_poly.type
_entity_poly.pdbx_seq_one_letter_code
_entity_poly.pdbx_strand_id
1 'polypeptide(L)'
;MEIGFAAGSYTVREVDGGDTTERFLAVFNSNPEFLDASTLHTGVTVFTEVDVEKFLWHNTVMENSHCLVIRASERIVGVMTLLVPHPREGQPWVGSLIVDGELEHERVANPVLAELERILVAQGWTHVFVGPMVSMVESIGWWRSLGYLPVERRLDNDKRKVEVHRKALRSISSPE
;
A
#
# COMPACT_ATOMS: atom_id res chain seq x y z
N MET A 1 -10.65 -3.10 13.42
CA MET A 1 -9.43 -3.91 13.70
C MET A 1 -8.27 -2.93 13.68
N GLU A 2 -7.48 -2.82 14.73
CA GLU A 2 -6.28 -2.00 14.74
C GLU A 2 -5.14 -2.83 14.13
N ILE A 3 -4.42 -2.24 13.17
CA ILE A 3 -3.29 -2.90 12.49
C ILE A 3 -2.00 -2.27 12.98
N GLY A 4 -1.18 -3.08 13.66
CA GLY A 4 0.15 -2.70 14.09
C GLY A 4 1.06 -3.92 14.17
N PHE A 5 2.27 -3.83 13.57
CA PHE A 5 3.22 -4.94 13.56
C PHE A 5 4.66 -4.46 13.34
N ALA A 6 5.60 -5.35 13.62
CA ALA A 6 7.01 -5.18 13.28
C ALA A 6 7.37 -6.07 12.08
N ALA A 7 8.17 -5.55 11.17
CA ALA A 7 8.64 -6.24 9.97
C ALA A 7 10.16 -6.01 9.81
N GLY A 8 10.96 -6.89 10.37
CA GLY A 8 12.41 -6.70 10.45
C GLY A 8 12.77 -5.46 11.28
N SER A 9 13.46 -4.51 10.68
CA SER A 9 13.83 -3.24 11.32
C SER A 9 12.76 -2.14 11.18
N TYR A 10 11.61 -2.47 10.60
CA TYR A 10 10.52 -1.52 10.40
C TYR A 10 9.39 -1.76 11.39
N THR A 11 8.69 -0.68 11.74
CA THR A 11 7.42 -0.73 12.46
C THR A 11 6.33 -0.18 11.56
N VAL A 12 5.17 -0.82 11.62
CA VAL A 12 3.97 -0.42 10.85
C VAL A 12 2.83 -0.24 11.85
N ARG A 13 2.15 0.88 11.78
CA ARG A 13 0.97 1.17 12.59
C ARG A 13 0.00 2.07 11.85
N GLU A 14 -1.21 2.16 12.35
CA GLU A 14 -2.16 3.13 11.83
C GLU A 14 -1.66 4.57 12.06
N VAL A 15 -1.94 5.43 11.06
CA VAL A 15 -1.69 6.88 11.17
C VAL A 15 -2.59 7.42 12.28
N ASP A 16 -2.06 8.23 13.16
CA ASP A 16 -2.77 8.83 14.27
C ASP A 16 -2.56 10.36 14.34
N GLY A 17 -3.22 11.01 15.30
CA GLY A 17 -3.15 12.46 15.49
C GLY A 17 -1.78 13.02 15.87
N GLY A 18 -0.80 12.17 16.18
CA GLY A 18 0.60 12.55 16.41
C GLY A 18 1.42 12.60 15.13
N ASP A 19 0.88 12.07 14.03
CA ASP A 19 1.54 12.10 12.73
C ASP A 19 1.17 13.39 11.99
N THR A 20 2.13 14.27 11.80
CA THR A 20 1.92 15.53 11.09
C THR A 20 2.10 15.34 9.58
N THR A 21 1.27 16.00 8.78
CA THR A 21 1.29 15.93 7.31
C THR A 21 2.67 16.24 6.74
N GLU A 22 3.38 17.22 7.30
CA GLU A 22 4.73 17.61 6.90
C GLU A 22 5.72 16.43 6.88
N ARG A 23 5.59 15.48 7.83
CA ARG A 23 6.47 14.32 7.91
C ARG A 23 6.32 13.33 6.76
N PHE A 24 5.18 13.36 6.07
CA PHE A 24 4.91 12.51 4.92
C PHE A 24 5.34 13.13 3.59
N LEU A 25 5.52 14.45 3.53
CA LEU A 25 5.83 15.16 2.27
C LEU A 25 7.05 14.60 1.55
N ALA A 26 8.12 14.30 2.28
CA ALA A 26 9.34 13.75 1.68
C ALA A 26 9.08 12.41 0.99
N VAL A 27 8.28 11.53 1.62
CA VAL A 27 7.92 10.22 1.07
C VAL A 27 7.11 10.38 -0.20
N PHE A 28 6.06 11.22 -0.20
CA PHE A 28 5.24 11.44 -1.40
C PHE A 28 6.05 12.08 -2.52
N ASN A 29 6.78 13.14 -2.23
CA ASN A 29 7.48 13.94 -3.23
C ASN A 29 8.77 13.30 -3.75
N SER A 30 9.23 12.21 -3.15
CA SER A 30 10.28 11.36 -3.70
C SER A 30 9.77 10.37 -4.76
N ASN A 31 8.46 10.36 -5.07
CA ASN A 31 7.80 9.45 -6.01
C ASN A 31 7.02 10.21 -7.11
N PRO A 32 7.68 11.02 -7.95
CA PRO A 32 6.99 11.89 -8.93
C PRO A 32 6.18 11.09 -9.96
N GLU A 33 6.64 9.92 -10.38
CA GLU A 33 5.92 9.06 -11.33
C GLU A 33 4.61 8.53 -10.73
N PHE A 34 4.64 8.14 -9.45
CA PHE A 34 3.43 7.73 -8.74
C PHE A 34 2.45 8.89 -8.63
N LEU A 35 2.91 10.10 -8.30
CA LEU A 35 2.06 11.27 -8.17
C LEU A 35 1.40 11.63 -9.50
N ASP A 36 2.16 11.65 -10.59
CA ASP A 36 1.62 11.91 -11.93
C ASP A 36 0.60 10.84 -12.35
N ALA A 37 0.91 9.56 -12.18
CA ALA A 37 0.00 8.47 -12.50
C ALA A 37 -1.28 8.51 -11.64
N SER A 38 -1.15 8.80 -10.35
CA SER A 38 -2.29 8.89 -9.42
C SER A 38 -3.24 10.05 -9.72
N THR A 39 -2.75 11.08 -10.39
CA THR A 39 -3.53 12.26 -10.83
C THR A 39 -3.91 12.22 -12.31
N LEU A 40 -3.99 11.02 -12.91
CA LEU A 40 -4.38 10.82 -14.31
C LEU A 40 -3.44 11.49 -15.33
N HIS A 41 -2.14 11.52 -15.03
CA HIS A 41 -1.12 12.13 -15.89
C HIS A 41 -1.38 13.62 -16.18
N THR A 42 -1.82 14.37 -15.16
CA THR A 42 -2.06 15.81 -15.27
C THR A 42 -0.78 16.65 -15.15
N GLY A 43 0.38 15.99 -14.98
CA GLY A 43 1.69 16.64 -14.77
C GLY A 43 1.95 17.03 -13.32
N VAL A 44 1.11 16.60 -12.38
CA VAL A 44 1.33 16.82 -10.95
C VAL A 44 2.37 15.82 -10.44
N THR A 45 3.56 16.31 -10.14
CA THR A 45 4.71 15.52 -9.67
C THR A 45 5.16 15.90 -8.25
N VAL A 46 4.48 16.87 -7.64
CA VAL A 46 4.73 17.35 -6.28
C VAL A 46 3.41 17.57 -5.58
N PHE A 47 3.26 16.98 -4.40
CA PHE A 47 2.13 17.23 -3.51
C PHE A 47 2.46 18.34 -2.50
N THR A 48 1.44 19.12 -2.16
CA THR A 48 1.44 20.04 -1.03
C THR A 48 1.02 19.32 0.25
N GLU A 49 1.18 19.97 1.40
CA GLU A 49 0.64 19.44 2.66
C GLU A 49 -0.86 19.16 2.57
N VAL A 50 -1.62 20.01 1.89
CA VAL A 50 -3.07 19.83 1.69
C VAL A 50 -3.38 18.59 0.88
N ASP A 51 -2.58 18.25 -0.13
CA ASP A 51 -2.78 17.05 -0.93
C ASP A 51 -2.51 15.78 -0.11
N VAL A 52 -1.44 15.80 0.69
CA VAL A 52 -1.10 14.70 1.59
C VAL A 52 -2.17 14.56 2.68
N GLU A 53 -2.62 15.66 3.28
CA GLU A 53 -3.70 15.66 4.27
C GLU A 53 -4.97 15.02 3.71
N LYS A 54 -5.38 15.39 2.50
CA LYS A 54 -6.53 14.79 1.81
C LYS A 54 -6.36 13.29 1.61
N PHE A 55 -5.17 12.86 1.18
CA PHE A 55 -4.87 11.44 1.00
C PHE A 55 -4.98 10.66 2.31
N LEU A 56 -4.34 11.14 3.37
CA LEU A 56 -4.37 10.48 4.69
C LEU A 56 -5.79 10.44 5.25
N TRP A 57 -6.50 11.58 5.22
CA TRP A 57 -7.87 11.68 5.71
C TRP A 57 -8.82 10.74 4.97
N HIS A 58 -8.78 10.76 3.63
CA HIS A 58 -9.62 9.89 2.81
C HIS A 58 -9.46 8.41 3.17
N ASN A 59 -8.22 7.98 3.34
CA ASN A 59 -7.90 6.58 3.66
C ASN A 59 -8.08 6.21 5.15
N THR A 60 -8.39 7.18 6.01
CA THR A 60 -8.69 6.92 7.44
C THR A 60 -10.18 6.87 7.72
N VAL A 61 -11.00 7.64 6.97
CA VAL A 61 -12.45 7.77 7.25
C VAL A 61 -13.31 6.79 6.47
N MET A 62 -12.79 6.18 5.41
CA MET A 62 -13.54 5.18 4.65
C MET A 62 -13.76 3.92 5.49
N GLU A 63 -14.94 3.35 5.38
CA GLU A 63 -15.26 2.08 6.03
C GLU A 63 -14.31 0.96 5.57
N ASN A 64 -13.82 0.18 6.52
CA ASN A 64 -12.84 -0.90 6.30
C ASN A 64 -11.49 -0.45 5.75
N SER A 65 -11.21 0.84 5.71
CA SER A 65 -9.94 1.40 5.27
C SER A 65 -8.98 1.58 6.44
N HIS A 66 -7.71 1.29 6.17
CA HIS A 66 -6.60 1.48 7.11
C HIS A 66 -5.51 2.26 6.39
N CYS A 67 -5.08 3.36 6.98
CA CYS A 67 -3.92 4.11 6.53
C CYS A 67 -2.76 3.86 7.48
N LEU A 68 -1.71 3.23 6.98
CA LEU A 68 -0.59 2.75 7.79
C LEU A 68 0.67 3.54 7.49
N VAL A 69 1.38 3.93 8.53
CA VAL A 69 2.71 4.53 8.44
C VAL A 69 3.78 3.46 8.66
N ILE A 70 4.79 3.45 7.78
CA ILE A 70 5.97 2.58 7.89
C ILE A 70 7.13 3.44 8.40
N ARG A 71 7.78 3.00 9.47
CA ARG A 71 8.88 3.74 10.11
C ARG A 71 10.12 2.88 10.24
N ALA A 72 11.28 3.50 10.06
CA ALA A 72 12.58 3.00 10.47
C ALA A 72 13.03 3.86 11.66
N SER A 73 12.95 3.34 12.88
CA SER A 73 13.07 4.13 14.11
C SER A 73 12.10 5.32 14.08
N GLU A 74 12.59 6.55 14.21
CA GLU A 74 11.77 7.76 14.21
C GLU A 74 11.44 8.32 12.82
N ARG A 75 12.10 7.82 11.77
CA ARG A 75 11.89 8.30 10.39
C ARG A 75 10.72 7.59 9.73
N ILE A 76 9.81 8.34 9.12
CA ILE A 76 8.80 7.78 8.21
C ILE A 76 9.49 7.43 6.89
N VAL A 77 9.35 6.17 6.48
CA VAL A 77 9.95 5.63 5.26
C VAL A 77 8.92 5.12 4.25
N GLY A 78 7.65 5.12 4.62
CA GLY A 78 6.59 4.72 3.71
C GLY A 78 5.19 4.89 4.28
N VAL A 79 4.23 4.74 3.38
CA VAL A 79 2.78 4.75 3.67
C VAL A 79 2.15 3.59 2.94
N MET A 80 1.25 2.88 3.61
CA MET A 80 0.47 1.81 3.01
C MET A 80 -1.01 2.00 3.31
N THR A 81 -1.88 1.76 2.35
CA THR A 81 -3.32 1.78 2.55
C THR A 81 -3.91 0.40 2.31
N LEU A 82 -4.88 0.02 3.14
CA LEU A 82 -5.56 -1.26 3.06
C LEU A 82 -7.07 -1.07 3.09
N LEU A 83 -7.80 -1.93 2.39
CA LEU A 83 -9.23 -2.17 2.58
C LEU A 83 -9.42 -3.61 3.05
N VAL A 84 -10.03 -3.80 4.21
CA VAL A 84 -10.19 -5.13 4.81
C VAL A 84 -11.59 -5.30 5.38
N PRO A 85 -12.52 -5.92 4.63
CA PRO A 85 -12.40 -6.36 3.23
C PRO A 85 -12.64 -5.24 2.21
N HIS A 86 -12.13 -5.41 1.01
CA HIS A 86 -12.52 -4.57 -0.14
C HIS A 86 -13.98 -4.86 -0.52
N PRO A 87 -14.84 -3.84 -0.74
CA PRO A 87 -16.28 -4.04 -0.93
C PRO A 87 -16.65 -4.88 -2.14
N ARG A 88 -15.85 -4.85 -3.22
CA ARG A 88 -16.10 -5.64 -4.42
C ARG A 88 -15.50 -7.04 -4.34
N GLU A 89 -14.28 -7.15 -3.82
CA GLU A 89 -13.54 -8.43 -3.83
C GLU A 89 -13.88 -9.32 -2.64
N GLY A 90 -14.42 -8.75 -1.55
CA GLY A 90 -14.69 -9.47 -0.30
C GLY A 90 -13.43 -10.01 0.39
N GLN A 91 -12.26 -9.54 0.00
CA GLN A 91 -10.94 -9.96 0.45
C GLN A 91 -10.09 -8.71 0.75
N PRO A 92 -9.01 -8.82 1.50
CA PRO A 92 -8.06 -7.72 1.68
C PRO A 92 -7.52 -7.16 0.37
N TRP A 93 -7.37 -5.86 0.32
CA TRP A 93 -6.83 -5.12 -0.82
C TRP A 93 -5.77 -4.13 -0.35
N VAL A 94 -4.56 -4.25 -0.89
CA VAL A 94 -3.53 -3.22 -0.73
C VAL A 94 -3.81 -2.11 -1.75
N GLY A 95 -4.19 -0.94 -1.26
CA GLY A 95 -4.54 0.21 -2.11
C GLY A 95 -3.31 0.93 -2.64
N SER A 96 -2.43 1.32 -1.75
CA SER A 96 -1.17 1.99 -2.06
C SER A 96 -0.06 1.45 -1.17
N LEU A 97 1.15 1.37 -1.70
CA LEU A 97 2.37 1.13 -0.95
C LEU A 97 3.44 2.06 -1.51
N ILE A 98 3.65 3.16 -0.81
CA ILE A 98 4.55 4.24 -1.21
C ILE A 98 5.74 4.19 -0.28
N VAL A 99 6.93 3.96 -0.83
CA VAL A 99 8.19 3.94 -0.09
C VAL A 99 8.98 5.20 -0.46
N ASP A 100 9.72 5.74 0.49
CA ASP A 100 10.64 6.85 0.26
C ASP A 100 11.59 6.52 -0.90
N GLY A 101 11.54 7.30 -1.97
CA GLY A 101 12.29 7.09 -3.20
C GLY A 101 13.82 7.18 -3.05
N GLU A 102 14.32 7.69 -1.91
CA GLU A 102 15.74 7.62 -1.58
C GLU A 102 16.17 6.23 -1.09
N LEU A 103 15.22 5.35 -0.81
CA LEU A 103 15.46 3.99 -0.35
C LEU A 103 15.21 2.97 -1.46
N GLU A 104 15.87 1.85 -1.36
CA GLU A 104 15.56 0.70 -2.21
C GLU A 104 14.17 0.16 -1.85
N HIS A 105 13.23 0.29 -2.79
CA HIS A 105 11.82 -0.04 -2.58
C HIS A 105 11.62 -1.44 -1.97
N GLU A 106 12.25 -2.45 -2.57
CA GLU A 106 12.10 -3.85 -2.15
C GLU A 106 12.61 -4.10 -0.73
N ARG A 107 13.63 -3.36 -0.32
CA ARG A 107 14.21 -3.49 1.03
C ARG A 107 13.22 -3.12 2.12
N VAL A 108 12.34 -2.16 1.86
CA VAL A 108 11.28 -1.73 2.79
C VAL A 108 10.01 -2.54 2.56
N ALA A 109 9.57 -2.64 1.31
CA ALA A 109 8.27 -3.20 0.97
C ALA A 109 8.18 -4.72 1.17
N ASN A 110 9.23 -5.49 0.82
CA ASN A 110 9.18 -6.95 0.90
C ASN A 110 8.94 -7.48 2.32
N PRO A 111 9.69 -7.07 3.36
CA PRO A 111 9.43 -7.54 4.71
C PRO A 111 8.07 -7.06 5.25
N VAL A 112 7.65 -5.85 4.91
CA VAL A 112 6.35 -5.31 5.33
C VAL A 112 5.21 -6.12 4.73
N LEU A 113 5.25 -6.44 3.43
CA LEU A 113 4.23 -7.25 2.78
C LEU A 113 4.23 -8.70 3.30
N ALA A 114 5.39 -9.30 3.49
CA ALA A 114 5.49 -10.65 4.01
C ALA A 114 4.83 -10.78 5.39
N GLU A 115 5.05 -9.82 6.28
CA GLU A 115 4.43 -9.81 7.59
C GLU A 115 2.94 -9.51 7.53
N LEU A 116 2.50 -8.57 6.68
CA LEU A 116 1.09 -8.33 6.43
C LEU A 116 0.38 -9.60 5.95
N GLU A 117 0.93 -10.29 4.96
CA GLU A 117 0.36 -11.54 4.44
C GLU A 117 0.24 -12.60 5.54
N ARG A 118 1.25 -12.72 6.41
CA ARG A 118 1.21 -13.64 7.57
C ARG A 118 0.06 -13.29 8.52
N ILE A 119 -0.14 -12.01 8.80
CA ILE A 119 -1.24 -11.52 9.64
C ILE A 119 -2.59 -11.84 9.00
N LEU A 120 -2.74 -11.58 7.69
CA LEU A 120 -3.97 -11.87 6.96
C LEU A 120 -4.31 -13.37 6.97
N VAL A 121 -3.31 -14.23 6.80
CA VAL A 121 -3.48 -15.70 6.95
C VAL A 121 -3.97 -16.06 8.35
N ALA A 122 -3.37 -15.50 9.38
CA ALA A 122 -3.77 -15.76 10.77
C ALA A 122 -5.21 -15.31 11.08
N GLN A 123 -5.72 -14.31 10.33
CA GLN A 123 -7.10 -13.83 10.40
C GLN A 123 -8.07 -14.65 9.53
N GLY A 124 -7.59 -15.66 8.81
CA GLY A 124 -8.42 -16.54 7.98
C GLY A 124 -8.66 -16.06 6.56
N TRP A 125 -7.98 -15.00 6.12
CA TRP A 125 -8.08 -14.55 4.74
C TRP A 125 -7.36 -15.52 3.79
N THR A 126 -7.96 -15.74 2.62
CA THR A 126 -7.45 -16.73 1.64
C THR A 126 -6.73 -16.09 0.46
N HIS A 127 -6.99 -14.83 0.22
CA HIS A 127 -6.39 -14.07 -0.87
C HIS A 127 -6.11 -12.64 -0.43
N VAL A 128 -5.21 -11.99 -1.15
CA VAL A 128 -4.97 -10.54 -1.10
C VAL A 128 -4.91 -9.99 -2.52
N PHE A 129 -5.45 -8.81 -2.72
CA PHE A 129 -5.52 -8.14 -4.01
C PHE A 129 -4.72 -6.85 -4.00
N VAL A 130 -4.28 -6.44 -5.19
CA VAL A 130 -3.67 -5.13 -5.47
C VAL A 130 -4.11 -4.64 -6.85
N GLY A 131 -4.05 -3.34 -7.08
CA GLY A 131 -4.40 -2.74 -8.37
C GLY A 131 -3.36 -1.72 -8.81
N PRO A 132 -2.14 -2.13 -9.19
CA PRO A 132 -1.17 -1.17 -9.74
C PRO A 132 -1.71 -0.52 -11.00
N MET A 133 -1.41 0.78 -11.17
CA MET A 133 -1.78 1.51 -12.37
C MET A 133 -1.06 0.94 -13.58
N VAL A 134 -1.77 0.79 -14.70
CA VAL A 134 -1.26 0.15 -15.93
C VAL A 134 0.00 0.85 -16.46
N SER A 135 0.13 2.14 -16.25
CA SER A 135 1.30 2.94 -16.63
C SER A 135 2.56 2.62 -15.80
N MET A 136 2.41 2.06 -14.62
CA MET A 136 3.53 1.77 -13.71
C MET A 136 4.07 0.35 -13.94
N VAL A 137 4.73 0.15 -15.07
CA VAL A 137 5.17 -1.17 -15.56
C VAL A 137 6.14 -1.86 -14.58
N GLU A 138 7.06 -1.12 -13.99
CA GLU A 138 8.01 -1.65 -13.00
C GLU A 138 7.29 -2.14 -11.74
N SER A 139 6.33 -1.38 -11.25
CA SER A 139 5.49 -1.77 -10.13
C SER A 139 4.73 -3.07 -10.41
N ILE A 140 4.15 -3.21 -11.60
CA ILE A 140 3.48 -4.44 -12.03
C ILE A 140 4.46 -5.62 -12.02
N GLY A 141 5.65 -5.44 -12.56
CA GLY A 141 6.70 -6.47 -12.58
C GLY A 141 7.10 -6.91 -11.18
N TRP A 142 7.23 -5.95 -10.26
CA TRP A 142 7.56 -6.23 -8.87
C TRP A 142 6.42 -7.02 -8.16
N TRP A 143 5.16 -6.62 -8.30
CA TRP A 143 4.03 -7.37 -7.75
C TRP A 143 4.00 -8.81 -8.28
N ARG A 144 4.23 -9.00 -9.58
CA ARG A 144 4.31 -10.33 -10.20
C ARG A 144 5.44 -11.18 -9.61
N SER A 145 6.59 -10.58 -9.34
CA SER A 145 7.74 -11.29 -8.73
C SER A 145 7.43 -11.82 -7.33
N LEU A 146 6.47 -11.20 -6.63
CA LEU A 146 5.99 -11.63 -5.32
C LEU A 146 4.84 -12.65 -5.38
N GLY A 147 4.44 -13.09 -6.58
CA GLY A 147 3.40 -14.09 -6.79
C GLY A 147 1.98 -13.53 -6.94
N TYR A 148 1.84 -12.23 -7.12
CA TYR A 148 0.56 -11.62 -7.48
C TYR A 148 0.29 -11.82 -8.96
N LEU A 149 -0.76 -12.53 -9.32
CA LEU A 149 -1.11 -12.87 -10.70
C LEU A 149 -2.22 -11.96 -11.23
N PRO A 150 -2.13 -11.52 -12.50
CA PRO A 150 -3.14 -10.67 -13.10
C PRO A 150 -4.50 -11.37 -13.17
N VAL A 151 -5.55 -10.62 -12.87
CA VAL A 151 -6.95 -11.08 -12.91
C VAL A 151 -7.73 -10.36 -14.00
N GLU A 152 -7.70 -9.03 -13.98
CA GLU A 152 -8.43 -8.19 -14.93
C GLU A 152 -7.81 -6.80 -15.03
N ARG A 153 -8.17 -6.05 -16.08
CA ARG A 153 -7.93 -4.60 -16.17
C ARG A 153 -9.26 -3.88 -16.05
N ARG A 154 -9.29 -2.81 -15.26
CA ARG A 154 -10.49 -1.99 -15.06
C ARG A 154 -10.14 -0.56 -14.73
N LEU A 155 -11.16 0.30 -14.68
CA LEU A 155 -11.04 1.60 -14.04
C LEU A 155 -11.30 1.43 -12.53
N ASP A 156 -10.53 2.12 -11.72
CA ASP A 156 -10.82 2.28 -10.29
C ASP A 156 -11.87 3.40 -10.06
N ASN A 157 -12.20 3.67 -8.80
CA ASN A 157 -13.17 4.70 -8.45
C ASN A 157 -12.73 6.13 -8.86
N ASP A 158 -11.43 6.34 -9.01
CA ASP A 158 -10.85 7.62 -9.45
C ASP A 158 -10.60 7.65 -10.97
N LYS A 159 -11.19 6.70 -11.71
CA LYS A 159 -11.09 6.56 -13.17
C LYS A 159 -9.67 6.27 -13.70
N ARG A 160 -8.77 5.79 -12.85
CA ARG A 160 -7.44 5.35 -13.25
C ARG A 160 -7.50 3.93 -13.81
N LYS A 161 -6.73 3.67 -14.87
CA LYS A 161 -6.61 2.31 -15.42
C LYS A 161 -5.68 1.48 -14.53
N VAL A 162 -6.23 0.44 -13.92
CA VAL A 162 -5.48 -0.48 -13.06
C VAL A 162 -5.50 -1.90 -13.61
N GLU A 163 -4.42 -2.62 -13.37
CA GLU A 163 -4.36 -4.06 -13.58
C GLU A 163 -4.51 -4.75 -12.23
N VAL A 164 -5.65 -5.38 -12.01
CA VAL A 164 -5.94 -6.08 -10.76
C VAL A 164 -5.15 -7.37 -10.71
N HIS A 165 -4.42 -7.57 -9.62
CA HIS A 165 -3.67 -8.77 -9.34
C HIS A 165 -4.17 -9.40 -8.05
N ARG A 166 -4.02 -10.72 -7.95
CA ARG A 166 -4.41 -11.51 -6.79
C ARG A 166 -3.30 -12.47 -6.42
N LYS A 167 -3.06 -12.63 -5.13
CA LYS A 167 -2.21 -13.66 -4.56
C LYS A 167 -3.01 -14.54 -3.63
N ALA A 168 -2.90 -15.87 -3.80
CA ALA A 168 -3.43 -16.82 -2.85
C ALA A 168 -2.54 -16.84 -1.59
N LEU A 169 -3.16 -16.64 -0.44
CA LEU A 169 -2.52 -16.75 0.86
C LEU A 169 -2.53 -18.22 1.30
N ARG A 170 -1.39 -18.75 1.70
CA ARG A 170 -1.28 -20.13 2.17
C ARG A 170 -1.08 -20.14 3.68
N SER A 171 -1.86 -20.93 4.37
CA SER A 171 -1.54 -21.28 5.76
C SER A 171 -0.14 -21.90 5.77
N ILE A 172 0.70 -21.45 6.69
CA ILE A 172 1.93 -22.15 7.00
C ILE A 172 1.47 -23.45 7.66
N SER A 173 1.39 -24.53 6.86
CA SER A 173 1.20 -25.86 7.42
C SER A 173 2.39 -26.14 8.31
N SER A 174 2.16 -26.34 9.61
CA SER A 174 3.20 -26.82 10.51
C SER A 174 3.74 -28.13 9.91
N PRO A 175 5.04 -28.31 9.78
CA PRO A 175 5.57 -29.62 9.42
C PRO A 175 5.13 -30.63 10.47
N GLU A 176 4.53 -31.75 10.03
CA GLU A 176 4.23 -32.90 10.85
C GLU A 176 5.52 -33.51 11.44
#